data_cb7f056ef4678601af208ea10e348d9c
#
_entry.id   cb7f056ef4678601af208ea10e348d9c
#
_cell.length_a   1.000
_cell.length_b   1.000
_cell.length_c   1.000
_cell.angle_alpha   90.00
_cell.angle_beta   90.00
_cell.angle_gamma   90.00
#
_symmetry.space_group_name_H-M   'P 1'
#
loop_
_entity.id
_entity.type
_entity.pdbx_description
1 polymer ?
#
loop_
_entity_poly.entity_id
_entity_poly.type
_entity_poly.pdbx_seq_one_letter_code
_entity_poly.pdbx_strand_id
1 'polypeptide(L)'
;TFSVEKSTVSTLKNIFVDGVALAGFSADVMKYEYNVAATATSRPVVTWEAADAYQKVTKSPTSEAVAPIVGDTKLTVRAQDGSTSVYTITFTQKLSSNSKLAGLSVAGYAIAPAFDPEVLKYTCALNRGTTVVPAISYVKGDETQVVRIDENGVHSTAKITVKAQSGATSVYEISFSVAVSSDATLKDIKVGGVSLEGFDPSNVEYSLSLPAGTTSLPTIEAVKNDDAQRVVINRGGVNGTTSIQVIAESGATKTYKLKFSVEKSANATLKNIFVDGVALADFNPEVLEYTYILPSDAVNCPKLTAEGYAGQVINIISPLVFGTARIEVTPEDGEKNVYTV
;
A
#
# COMPACT_ATOMS: atom_id res chain seq x y z
N THR A 1 27.22 52.57 -85.99
CA THR A 1 27.08 51.52 -85.02
C THR A 1 25.77 51.70 -84.33
N PHE A 2 24.85 50.71 -84.42
CA PHE A 2 23.62 50.68 -83.66
C PHE A 2 23.94 50.04 -82.31
N SER A 3 23.60 50.69 -81.20
CA SER A 3 23.68 50.14 -79.85
C SER A 3 22.26 49.99 -79.34
N VAL A 4 21.97 48.89 -78.72
CA VAL A 4 20.71 48.67 -77.99
C VAL A 4 20.93 49.13 -76.53
N GLU A 5 20.05 50.01 -76.08
CA GLU A 5 20.04 50.39 -74.62
C GLU A 5 19.73 49.21 -73.77
N LYS A 6 20.56 48.93 -72.76
CA LYS A 6 20.37 47.81 -71.86
C LYS A 6 19.41 48.17 -70.76
N SER A 7 18.51 47.23 -70.44
CA SER A 7 17.61 47.43 -69.35
C SER A 7 18.36 47.57 -68.01
N THR A 8 17.98 48.57 -67.22
CA THR A 8 18.45 48.88 -65.88
C THR A 8 17.54 48.28 -64.74
N VAL A 9 16.47 47.57 -65.11
CA VAL A 9 15.48 47.09 -64.19
C VAL A 9 16.03 45.89 -63.37
N SER A 10 16.37 46.10 -62.11
CA SER A 10 16.83 45.11 -61.18
C SER A 10 15.86 44.78 -60.06
N THR A 11 14.56 45.16 -60.26
CA THR A 11 13.49 44.86 -59.31
C THR A 11 12.64 43.65 -59.74
N LEU A 12 11.92 43.01 -58.82
CA LEU A 12 10.98 41.94 -59.11
C LEU A 12 9.54 42.50 -59.23
N LYS A 13 8.69 41.80 -59.98
CA LYS A 13 7.30 42.11 -60.07
C LYS A 13 6.51 41.54 -58.86
N ASN A 14 6.91 40.36 -58.41
CA ASN A 14 6.39 39.75 -57.19
C ASN A 14 7.34 38.69 -56.66
N ILE A 15 7.16 38.33 -55.36
CA ILE A 15 7.75 37.18 -54.67
C ILE A 15 6.62 36.32 -54.13
N PHE A 16 6.76 35.00 -54.21
CA PHE A 16 5.81 34.01 -53.69
C PHE A 16 6.50 33.11 -52.69
N VAL A 17 5.77 32.77 -51.64
CA VAL A 17 6.16 31.80 -50.63
C VAL A 17 5.12 30.67 -50.67
N ASP A 18 5.57 29.42 -50.94
CA ASP A 18 4.70 28.25 -51.18
C ASP A 18 3.59 28.54 -52.22
N GLY A 19 3.91 29.33 -53.29
CA GLY A 19 2.94 29.68 -54.34
C GLY A 19 2.01 30.81 -53.99
N VAL A 20 2.03 31.33 -52.78
CA VAL A 20 1.21 32.48 -52.35
C VAL A 20 2.02 33.77 -52.44
N ALA A 21 1.44 34.84 -53.02
CA ALA A 21 2.11 36.13 -53.10
C ALA A 21 2.52 36.64 -51.71
N LEU A 22 3.78 37.10 -51.58
CA LEU A 22 4.28 37.63 -50.31
C LEU A 22 3.50 38.88 -49.90
N ALA A 23 2.85 38.78 -48.73
CA ALA A 23 2.03 39.88 -48.24
C ALA A 23 2.85 41.15 -48.04
N GLY A 24 2.31 42.29 -48.56
CA GLY A 24 3.01 43.57 -48.47
C GLY A 24 4.19 43.70 -49.40
N PHE A 25 4.35 42.84 -50.44
CA PHE A 25 5.42 42.96 -51.39
C PHE A 25 5.36 44.31 -52.12
N SER A 26 6.55 44.96 -52.22
CA SER A 26 6.80 46.14 -53.02
C SER A 26 8.16 46.01 -53.69
N ALA A 27 8.26 46.41 -54.95
CA ALA A 27 9.50 46.31 -55.71
C ALA A 27 10.69 47.06 -55.08
N ASP A 28 10.42 48.09 -54.29
CA ASP A 28 11.44 48.93 -53.63
C ASP A 28 11.81 48.45 -52.20
N VAL A 29 11.08 47.48 -51.68
CA VAL A 29 11.38 46.93 -50.36
C VAL A 29 12.25 45.68 -50.50
N MET A 30 13.47 45.72 -49.94
CA MET A 30 14.49 44.68 -50.11
C MET A 30 14.51 43.67 -48.96
N LYS A 31 13.75 43.87 -47.88
CA LYS A 31 13.76 42.99 -46.71
C LYS A 31 12.36 42.67 -46.24
N TYR A 32 12.09 41.40 -46.04
CA TYR A 32 10.80 40.85 -45.56
C TYR A 32 11.02 39.88 -44.45
N GLU A 33 10.09 39.82 -43.52
CA GLU A 33 10.00 38.78 -42.49
C GLU A 33 8.81 37.87 -42.81
N TYR A 34 8.99 36.56 -42.67
CA TYR A 34 7.95 35.56 -42.87
C TYR A 34 7.92 34.59 -41.72
N ASN A 35 6.82 34.53 -41.00
CA ASN A 35 6.60 33.58 -39.90
C ASN A 35 6.14 32.23 -40.44
N VAL A 36 6.99 31.21 -40.27
CA VAL A 36 6.68 29.82 -40.60
C VAL A 36 5.85 29.21 -39.49
N ALA A 37 4.88 28.36 -39.84
CA ALA A 37 4.06 27.66 -38.85
C ALA A 37 4.93 26.83 -37.87
N ALA A 38 4.55 26.79 -36.60
CA ALA A 38 5.26 26.04 -35.58
C ALA A 38 5.43 24.54 -35.92
N THR A 39 4.49 23.97 -36.65
CA THR A 39 4.47 22.57 -37.08
C THR A 39 5.24 22.31 -38.37
N ALA A 40 5.75 23.36 -39.04
CA ALA A 40 6.50 23.19 -40.30
C ALA A 40 7.80 22.41 -40.04
N THR A 41 8.06 21.43 -40.90
CA THR A 41 9.25 20.56 -40.87
C THR A 41 10.25 20.88 -41.97
N SER A 42 9.90 21.79 -42.88
CA SER A 42 10.76 22.24 -44.00
C SER A 42 10.59 23.74 -44.19
N ARG A 43 11.63 24.35 -44.79
CA ARG A 43 11.58 25.76 -45.20
C ARG A 43 10.58 25.94 -46.33
N PRO A 44 9.73 27.01 -46.34
CA PRO A 44 8.87 27.33 -47.45
C PRO A 44 9.61 27.59 -48.76
N VAL A 45 9.00 27.18 -49.87
CA VAL A 45 9.58 27.38 -51.21
C VAL A 45 9.39 28.82 -51.63
N VAL A 46 10.49 29.49 -52.00
CA VAL A 46 10.47 30.86 -52.54
C VAL A 46 10.60 30.83 -54.05
N THR A 47 9.64 31.47 -54.72
CA THR A 47 9.62 31.71 -56.16
C THR A 47 9.39 33.20 -56.45
N TRP A 48 9.54 33.65 -57.67
CA TRP A 48 9.43 35.04 -58.02
C TRP A 48 8.88 35.24 -59.44
N GLU A 49 8.39 36.45 -59.68
CA GLU A 49 8.04 36.93 -61.01
C GLU A 49 8.99 38.10 -61.39
N ALA A 50 9.69 37.96 -62.50
CA ALA A 50 10.61 38.97 -62.99
C ALA A 50 9.85 40.18 -63.53
N ALA A 51 10.37 41.39 -63.32
CA ALA A 51 9.82 42.61 -63.86
C ALA A 51 10.29 42.89 -65.29
N ASP A 52 11.42 42.29 -65.74
CA ASP A 52 11.96 42.40 -67.00
C ASP A 52 12.46 41.07 -67.59
N ALA A 53 12.25 40.79 -68.85
CA ALA A 53 12.59 39.51 -69.48
C ALA A 53 14.10 39.23 -69.57
N TYR A 54 14.95 40.28 -69.51
CA TYR A 54 16.41 40.17 -69.57
C TYR A 54 17.06 40.08 -68.18
N GLN A 55 16.33 40.04 -67.14
CA GLN A 55 16.83 39.85 -65.77
C GLN A 55 17.36 38.43 -65.53
N LYS A 56 18.45 38.33 -64.75
CA LYS A 56 18.91 37.08 -64.23
C LYS A 56 18.75 37.08 -62.72
N VAL A 57 17.89 36.14 -62.18
CA VAL A 57 17.70 36.03 -60.77
C VAL A 57 18.38 34.76 -60.24
N THR A 58 19.13 34.91 -59.17
CA THR A 58 19.75 33.79 -58.44
C THR A 58 19.18 33.73 -56.99
N LYS A 59 18.96 32.52 -56.49
CA LYS A 59 18.44 32.27 -55.14
C LYS A 59 19.51 31.61 -54.29
N SER A 60 19.62 32.04 -53.04
CA SER A 60 20.44 31.41 -52.00
C SER A 60 19.66 31.30 -50.69
N PRO A 61 19.51 30.09 -50.12
CA PRO A 61 20.00 28.81 -50.65
C PRO A 61 19.30 28.39 -51.94
N THR A 62 19.98 27.60 -52.76
CA THR A 62 19.46 27.16 -54.07
C THR A 62 18.35 26.10 -53.93
N SER A 63 18.32 25.42 -52.80
CA SER A 63 17.29 24.41 -52.47
C SER A 63 16.83 24.58 -51.02
N GLU A 64 15.56 24.56 -50.80
CA GLU A 64 14.91 24.57 -49.48
C GLU A 64 15.03 23.22 -48.77
N ALA A 65 15.20 22.13 -49.51
CA ALA A 65 15.29 20.78 -48.94
C ALA A 65 16.47 20.56 -47.98
N VAL A 66 17.56 21.34 -48.15
CA VAL A 66 18.78 21.24 -47.33
C VAL A 66 19.00 22.50 -46.47
N ALA A 67 18.15 23.49 -46.58
CA ALA A 67 18.24 24.72 -45.80
C ALA A 67 17.53 24.58 -44.44
N PRO A 68 18.06 25.18 -43.35
CA PRO A 68 17.34 25.28 -42.10
C PRO A 68 15.98 25.96 -42.28
N ILE A 69 14.94 25.56 -41.49
CA ILE A 69 13.61 26.16 -41.57
C ILE A 69 13.67 27.68 -41.37
N VAL A 70 14.44 28.12 -40.40
CA VAL A 70 14.69 29.55 -40.08
C VAL A 70 15.92 30.08 -40.78
N GLY A 71 15.99 31.42 -40.95
CA GLY A 71 17.11 32.12 -41.60
C GLY A 71 16.74 32.74 -42.94
N ASP A 72 17.71 33.30 -43.62
CA ASP A 72 17.50 34.12 -44.82
C ASP A 72 17.38 33.30 -46.09
N THR A 73 16.47 33.70 -46.98
CA THR A 73 16.51 33.40 -48.42
C THR A 73 16.76 34.70 -49.17
N LYS A 74 17.81 34.73 -50.00
CA LYS A 74 18.19 35.91 -50.78
C LYS A 74 17.91 35.64 -52.24
N LEU A 75 17.27 36.60 -52.89
CA LEU A 75 17.08 36.65 -54.32
C LEU A 75 17.96 37.81 -54.87
N THR A 76 18.99 37.47 -55.59
CA THR A 76 19.85 38.50 -56.27
C THR A 76 19.35 38.64 -57.67
N VAL A 77 18.84 39.85 -57.99
CA VAL A 77 18.30 40.22 -59.30
C VAL A 77 19.35 41.06 -60.00
N ARG A 78 19.81 40.60 -61.19
CA ARG A 78 20.78 41.31 -62.02
C ARG A 78 20.13 41.75 -63.31
N ALA A 79 20.10 43.06 -63.57
CA ALA A 79 19.64 43.65 -64.81
C ALA A 79 20.60 43.43 -65.95
N GLN A 80 20.18 43.76 -67.18
CA GLN A 80 20.99 43.61 -68.42
C GLN A 80 22.20 44.53 -68.46
N ASP A 81 22.15 45.69 -67.81
CA ASP A 81 23.25 46.61 -67.67
C ASP A 81 24.27 46.21 -66.63
N GLY A 82 23.95 45.24 -65.80
CA GLY A 82 24.79 44.74 -64.71
C GLY A 82 24.42 45.27 -63.31
N SER A 83 23.51 46.21 -63.23
CA SER A 83 22.97 46.67 -61.92
C SER A 83 22.33 45.51 -61.12
N THR A 84 22.37 45.54 -59.79
CA THR A 84 21.89 44.46 -58.95
C THR A 84 21.12 44.96 -57.77
N SER A 85 20.04 44.22 -57.43
CA SER A 85 19.27 44.34 -56.16
C SER A 85 19.18 43.01 -55.47
N VAL A 86 19.10 43.02 -54.15
CA VAL A 86 19.00 41.80 -53.33
C VAL A 86 17.78 41.89 -52.40
N TYR A 87 16.82 41.03 -52.67
CA TYR A 87 15.70 40.84 -51.75
C TYR A 87 16.10 39.77 -50.74
N THR A 88 15.84 40.04 -49.47
CA THR A 88 16.05 39.10 -48.37
C THR A 88 14.73 38.79 -47.67
N ILE A 89 14.34 37.51 -47.64
CA ILE A 89 13.22 37.02 -46.90
C ILE A 89 13.76 36.26 -45.67
N THR A 90 13.56 36.82 -44.47
CA THR A 90 13.98 36.19 -43.21
C THR A 90 12.83 35.32 -42.67
N PHE A 91 13.05 34.03 -42.69
CA PHE A 91 12.11 33.06 -42.09
C PHE A 91 12.34 32.94 -40.61
N THR A 92 11.27 33.11 -39.83
CA THR A 92 11.24 32.89 -38.37
C THR A 92 10.21 31.83 -38.06
N GLN A 93 10.42 31.04 -36.98
CA GLN A 93 9.46 30.06 -36.51
C GLN A 93 9.25 30.31 -35.03
N LYS A 94 7.99 30.64 -34.65
CA LYS A 94 7.64 30.80 -33.26
C LYS A 94 7.27 29.44 -32.69
N LEU A 95 8.21 28.82 -32.00
CA LEU A 95 7.98 27.54 -31.33
C LEU A 95 7.02 27.69 -30.17
N SER A 96 6.10 26.70 -29.99
CA SER A 96 5.19 26.67 -28.84
C SER A 96 5.99 26.48 -27.55
N SER A 97 5.70 27.32 -26.55
CA SER A 97 6.22 27.21 -25.18
C SER A 97 5.23 26.57 -24.23
N ASN A 98 4.05 26.14 -24.71
CA ASN A 98 3.05 25.48 -23.87
C ASN A 98 3.55 24.11 -23.43
N SER A 99 3.92 23.97 -22.16
CA SER A 99 4.28 22.73 -21.50
C SER A 99 3.20 22.21 -20.54
N LYS A 100 1.97 22.74 -20.61
CA LYS A 100 0.84 22.32 -19.77
C LYS A 100 -0.02 21.29 -20.48
N LEU A 101 -0.49 20.29 -19.73
CA LEU A 101 -1.51 19.35 -20.21
C LEU A 101 -2.89 20.01 -20.25
N ALA A 102 -3.76 19.54 -21.13
CA ALA A 102 -5.19 19.87 -21.13
C ALA A 102 -6.03 18.88 -20.31
N GLY A 103 -5.47 17.70 -19.98
CA GLY A 103 -6.13 16.70 -19.15
C GLY A 103 -5.14 15.68 -18.58
N LEU A 104 -5.45 15.17 -17.40
CA LEU A 104 -4.71 14.11 -16.73
C LEU A 104 -5.70 13.26 -15.92
N SER A 105 -5.62 11.94 -16.04
CA SER A 105 -6.52 11.00 -15.36
C SER A 105 -5.83 9.67 -15.07
N VAL A 106 -6.40 8.94 -14.10
CA VAL A 106 -5.99 7.58 -13.74
C VAL A 106 -7.21 6.68 -13.91
N ALA A 107 -7.04 5.59 -14.66
CA ALA A 107 -8.14 4.69 -15.00
C ALA A 107 -8.84 4.12 -13.75
N GLY A 108 -10.15 4.41 -13.61
CA GLY A 108 -10.97 3.91 -12.49
C GLY A 108 -10.78 4.64 -11.15
N TYR A 109 -9.92 5.68 -11.08
CA TYR A 109 -9.62 6.39 -9.84
C TYR A 109 -9.67 7.90 -10.02
N ALA A 110 -10.10 8.59 -8.98
CA ALA A 110 -10.01 10.04 -8.94
C ALA A 110 -8.60 10.49 -8.50
N ILE A 111 -8.11 11.57 -9.11
CA ILE A 111 -6.94 12.30 -8.62
C ILE A 111 -7.40 13.49 -7.77
N ALA A 112 -6.63 13.83 -6.75
CA ALA A 112 -6.92 14.97 -5.89
C ALA A 112 -5.71 15.91 -5.80
N PRO A 113 -5.91 17.23 -5.98
CA PRO A 113 -7.18 17.88 -6.36
C PRO A 113 -7.66 17.44 -7.75
N ALA A 114 -8.87 17.87 -8.17
CA ALA A 114 -9.30 17.68 -9.56
C ALA A 114 -8.28 18.32 -10.51
N PHE A 115 -8.14 17.74 -11.72
CA PHE A 115 -7.12 18.21 -12.65
C PHE A 115 -7.29 19.70 -12.98
N ASP A 116 -6.17 20.42 -12.85
CA ASP A 116 -5.98 21.80 -13.28
C ASP A 116 -4.59 21.88 -13.96
N PRO A 117 -4.47 22.47 -15.15
CA PRO A 117 -3.19 22.62 -15.86
C PRO A 117 -2.08 23.29 -15.05
N GLU A 118 -2.41 24.16 -14.08
CA GLU A 118 -1.48 24.89 -13.26
C GLU A 118 -1.05 24.12 -12.00
N VAL A 119 -1.78 23.08 -11.62
CA VAL A 119 -1.46 22.21 -10.50
C VAL A 119 -0.56 21.08 -10.98
N LEU A 120 0.60 20.95 -10.38
CA LEU A 120 1.62 19.97 -10.78
C LEU A 120 1.69 18.74 -9.86
N LYS A 121 0.98 18.75 -8.72
CA LYS A 121 1.02 17.66 -7.74
C LYS A 121 -0.36 17.16 -7.41
N TYR A 122 -0.52 15.85 -7.51
CA TYR A 122 -1.77 15.13 -7.26
C TYR A 122 -1.54 13.94 -6.36
N THR A 123 -2.59 13.50 -5.70
CA THR A 123 -2.65 12.21 -5.00
C THR A 123 -3.70 11.33 -5.65
N CYS A 124 -3.50 10.02 -5.60
CA CYS A 124 -4.44 9.02 -6.07
C CYS A 124 -4.51 7.89 -5.05
N ALA A 125 -5.67 7.74 -4.38
CA ALA A 125 -5.92 6.66 -3.45
C ALA A 125 -6.44 5.44 -4.21
N LEU A 126 -5.70 4.34 -4.11
CA LEU A 126 -6.01 3.07 -4.76
C LEU A 126 -6.75 2.14 -3.79
N ASN A 127 -7.59 1.26 -4.32
CA ASN A 127 -8.27 0.25 -3.53
C ASN A 127 -7.29 -0.73 -2.90
N ARG A 128 -7.66 -1.27 -1.77
CA ARG A 128 -6.89 -2.33 -1.09
C ARG A 128 -6.63 -3.50 -2.03
N GLY A 129 -5.41 -4.03 -1.99
CA GLY A 129 -4.99 -5.15 -2.84
C GLY A 129 -4.57 -4.74 -4.25
N THR A 130 -4.58 -3.45 -4.61
CA THR A 130 -4.02 -2.99 -5.89
C THR A 130 -2.51 -3.18 -5.88
N THR A 131 -1.98 -3.94 -6.83
CA THR A 131 -0.54 -4.27 -6.96
C THR A 131 0.13 -3.67 -8.19
N VAL A 132 -0.67 -3.13 -9.13
CA VAL A 132 -0.19 -2.54 -10.38
C VAL A 132 -0.74 -1.13 -10.50
N VAL A 133 0.08 -0.19 -10.95
CA VAL A 133 -0.37 1.19 -11.21
C VAL A 133 -1.43 1.18 -12.30
N PRO A 134 -2.63 1.74 -12.06
CA PRO A 134 -3.65 1.87 -13.09
C PRO A 134 -3.18 2.78 -14.21
N ALA A 135 -3.67 2.55 -15.44
CA ALA A 135 -3.24 3.32 -16.60
C ALA A 135 -3.43 4.83 -16.39
N ILE A 136 -2.35 5.57 -16.60
CA ILE A 136 -2.36 7.04 -16.57
C ILE A 136 -2.61 7.53 -17.99
N SER A 137 -3.62 8.37 -18.17
CA SER A 137 -3.98 8.98 -19.45
C SER A 137 -3.86 10.50 -19.37
N TYR A 138 -3.46 11.11 -20.49
CA TYR A 138 -3.30 12.56 -20.57
C TYR A 138 -3.86 13.10 -21.88
N VAL A 139 -4.22 14.37 -21.86
CA VAL A 139 -4.55 15.16 -23.05
C VAL A 139 -3.50 16.26 -23.17
N LYS A 140 -2.86 16.34 -24.33
CA LYS A 140 -1.90 17.43 -24.63
C LYS A 140 -2.59 18.78 -24.67
N GLY A 141 -1.95 19.81 -24.14
CA GLY A 141 -2.36 21.18 -24.28
C GLY A 141 -1.88 21.83 -25.59
N ASP A 142 -0.98 21.15 -26.30
CA ASP A 142 -0.46 21.53 -27.61
C ASP A 142 0.00 20.27 -28.36
N GLU A 143 -0.34 20.14 -29.64
CA GLU A 143 -0.04 18.98 -30.48
C GLU A 143 1.47 18.69 -30.57
N THR A 144 2.31 19.73 -30.49
CA THR A 144 3.77 19.62 -30.60
C THR A 144 4.46 19.12 -29.35
N GLN A 145 3.71 18.94 -28.24
CA GLN A 145 4.28 18.46 -26.98
C GLN A 145 4.79 17.01 -27.09
N VAL A 146 5.90 16.76 -26.42
CA VAL A 146 6.40 15.41 -26.12
C VAL A 146 6.12 15.12 -24.65
N VAL A 147 5.38 14.04 -24.40
CA VAL A 147 5.02 13.62 -23.03
C VAL A 147 5.66 12.27 -22.73
N ARG A 148 6.29 12.17 -21.55
CA ARG A 148 6.88 10.94 -21.01
C ARG A 148 6.27 10.67 -19.64
N ILE A 149 5.91 9.40 -19.37
CA ILE A 149 5.43 8.92 -18.08
C ILE A 149 6.48 7.98 -17.51
N ASP A 150 6.89 8.23 -16.26
CA ASP A 150 7.76 7.36 -15.47
C ASP A 150 6.98 6.89 -14.25
N GLU A 151 6.68 5.59 -14.18
CA GLU A 151 5.95 4.92 -13.10
C GLU A 151 6.90 4.12 -12.21
N ASN A 152 6.72 4.20 -10.89
CA ASN A 152 7.59 3.54 -9.91
C ASN A 152 6.81 2.63 -8.91
N GLY A 153 5.57 2.26 -9.25
CA GLY A 153 4.71 1.36 -8.45
C GLY A 153 3.67 2.07 -7.59
N VAL A 154 2.79 1.26 -6.99
CA VAL A 154 1.55 1.71 -6.31
C VAL A 154 1.76 2.44 -4.97
N HIS A 155 2.96 2.43 -4.41
CA HIS A 155 3.35 3.16 -3.20
C HIS A 155 4.36 4.27 -3.49
N SER A 156 4.37 4.76 -4.73
CA SER A 156 5.37 5.69 -5.24
C SER A 156 4.70 6.84 -5.98
N THR A 157 5.52 7.73 -6.53
CA THR A 157 5.05 8.86 -7.33
C THR A 157 5.38 8.64 -8.80
N ALA A 158 4.35 8.67 -9.66
CA ALA A 158 4.54 8.72 -11.09
C ALA A 158 4.85 10.16 -11.51
N LYS A 159 5.75 10.31 -12.48
CA LYS A 159 6.15 11.60 -13.06
C LYS A 159 5.75 11.66 -14.52
N ILE A 160 5.00 12.69 -14.88
CA ILE A 160 4.57 12.97 -16.24
C ILE A 160 5.31 14.22 -16.70
N THR A 161 6.37 14.03 -17.47
CA THR A 161 7.19 15.12 -18.01
C THR A 161 6.64 15.57 -19.34
N VAL A 162 6.25 16.83 -19.44
CA VAL A 162 5.71 17.47 -20.63
C VAL A 162 6.74 18.46 -21.15
N LYS A 163 7.24 18.22 -22.35
CA LYS A 163 8.21 19.09 -23.03
C LYS A 163 7.54 19.79 -24.20
N ALA A 164 7.50 21.11 -24.16
CA ALA A 164 7.06 21.95 -25.27
C ALA A 164 8.07 21.97 -26.42
N GLN A 165 7.65 22.39 -27.60
CA GLN A 165 8.48 22.51 -28.78
C GLN A 165 9.70 23.46 -28.56
N SER A 166 9.52 24.53 -27.81
CA SER A 166 10.57 25.48 -27.42
C SER A 166 11.61 24.91 -26.46
N GLY A 167 11.33 23.71 -25.88
CA GLY A 167 12.16 23.11 -24.85
C GLY A 167 11.70 23.41 -23.44
N ALA A 168 10.69 24.27 -23.21
CA ALA A 168 10.09 24.48 -21.91
C ALA A 168 9.53 23.16 -21.37
N THR A 169 9.64 22.92 -20.06
CA THR A 169 9.19 21.67 -19.44
C THR A 169 8.31 21.92 -18.22
N SER A 170 7.29 21.08 -18.04
CA SER A 170 6.54 20.94 -16.80
C SER A 170 6.54 19.48 -16.37
N VAL A 171 6.53 19.22 -15.07
CA VAL A 171 6.46 17.85 -14.51
C VAL A 171 5.25 17.78 -13.59
N TYR A 172 4.29 16.95 -13.97
CA TYR A 172 3.17 16.58 -13.11
C TYR A 172 3.55 15.35 -12.31
N GLU A 173 3.18 15.33 -11.03
CA GLU A 173 3.46 14.24 -10.12
C GLU A 173 2.14 13.67 -9.58
N ILE A 174 1.96 12.35 -9.64
CA ILE A 174 0.83 11.64 -9.02
C ILE A 174 1.39 10.72 -7.95
N SER A 175 1.14 11.02 -6.69
CA SER A 175 1.52 10.16 -5.57
C SER A 175 0.42 9.14 -5.30
N PHE A 176 0.74 7.86 -5.46
CA PHE A 176 -0.17 6.75 -5.21
C PHE A 176 -0.08 6.26 -3.78
N SER A 177 -1.23 5.91 -3.21
CA SER A 177 -1.34 5.21 -1.92
C SER A 177 -2.38 4.12 -2.02
N VAL A 178 -2.05 2.91 -1.53
CA VAL A 178 -3.01 1.80 -1.48
C VAL A 178 -3.69 1.81 -0.12
N ALA A 179 -5.02 1.69 -0.12
CA ALA A 179 -5.79 1.59 1.10
C ALA A 179 -5.39 0.33 1.89
N VAL A 180 -5.22 0.48 3.19
CA VAL A 180 -4.91 -0.59 4.13
C VAL A 180 -6.07 -0.84 5.08
N SER A 181 -6.21 -2.08 5.57
CA SER A 181 -7.24 -2.42 6.54
C SER A 181 -6.94 -1.84 7.92
N SER A 182 -7.94 -1.22 8.55
CA SER A 182 -7.89 -0.81 9.95
C SER A 182 -8.60 -1.80 10.89
N ASP A 183 -9.10 -2.93 10.36
CA ASP A 183 -9.78 -3.93 11.16
C ASP A 183 -8.78 -4.68 12.04
N ALA A 184 -8.87 -4.46 13.35
CA ALA A 184 -8.13 -5.15 14.39
C ALA A 184 -9.02 -6.12 15.18
N THR A 185 -10.18 -6.53 14.65
CA THR A 185 -11.07 -7.49 15.31
C THR A 185 -10.70 -8.93 14.94
N LEU A 186 -11.00 -9.88 15.84
CA LEU A 186 -10.92 -11.31 15.54
C LEU A 186 -12.25 -11.82 15.01
N LYS A 187 -12.19 -12.85 14.19
CA LYS A 187 -13.36 -13.64 13.78
C LYS A 187 -13.79 -14.58 14.88
N ASP A 188 -12.83 -15.15 15.62
CA ASP A 188 -13.07 -16.07 16.72
C ASP A 188 -11.82 -16.18 17.62
N ILE A 189 -12.02 -16.69 18.85
CA ILE A 189 -10.98 -17.17 19.74
C ILE A 189 -11.31 -18.62 20.07
N LYS A 190 -10.31 -19.52 19.93
CA LYS A 190 -10.47 -20.91 20.33
C LYS A 190 -9.64 -21.21 21.56
N VAL A 191 -10.23 -21.95 22.48
CA VAL A 191 -9.61 -22.42 23.73
C VAL A 191 -9.68 -23.94 23.75
N GLY A 192 -8.53 -24.63 23.80
CA GLY A 192 -8.48 -26.08 23.67
C GLY A 192 -8.99 -26.62 22.33
N GLY A 193 -8.92 -25.81 21.24
CA GLY A 193 -9.43 -26.16 19.92
C GLY A 193 -10.94 -25.90 19.72
N VAL A 194 -11.66 -25.46 20.75
CA VAL A 194 -13.10 -25.17 20.69
C VAL A 194 -13.31 -23.66 20.66
N SER A 195 -14.24 -23.20 19.81
CA SER A 195 -14.64 -21.79 19.74
C SER A 195 -15.14 -21.30 21.09
N LEU A 196 -14.71 -20.08 21.45
CA LEU A 196 -15.12 -19.45 22.70
C LEU A 196 -16.63 -19.17 22.67
N GLU A 197 -17.37 -19.77 23.59
CA GLU A 197 -18.80 -19.57 23.68
C GLU A 197 -19.14 -18.10 23.94
N GLY A 198 -20.10 -17.56 23.18
CA GLY A 198 -20.51 -16.16 23.29
C GLY A 198 -19.41 -15.17 22.81
N PHE A 199 -18.46 -15.60 21.97
CA PHE A 199 -17.47 -14.68 21.41
C PHE A 199 -18.15 -13.57 20.58
N ASP A 200 -17.84 -12.33 20.91
CA ASP A 200 -18.25 -11.12 20.19
C ASP A 200 -17.01 -10.29 19.89
N PRO A 201 -16.72 -9.97 18.60
CA PRO A 201 -15.56 -9.16 18.20
C PRO A 201 -15.48 -7.79 18.88
N SER A 202 -16.60 -7.25 19.36
CA SER A 202 -16.67 -5.97 20.09
C SER A 202 -16.28 -6.10 21.56
N ASN A 203 -16.54 -7.24 22.19
CA ASN A 203 -16.18 -7.53 23.57
C ASN A 203 -14.69 -7.90 23.68
N VAL A 204 -14.01 -7.28 24.62
CA VAL A 204 -12.55 -7.48 24.79
C VAL A 204 -12.17 -8.20 26.08
N GLU A 205 -13.14 -8.55 26.94
CA GLU A 205 -12.86 -9.21 28.21
C GLU A 205 -13.75 -10.44 28.39
N TYR A 206 -13.14 -11.58 28.67
CA TYR A 206 -13.79 -12.87 28.88
C TYR A 206 -13.27 -13.51 30.15
N SER A 207 -14.15 -14.18 30.92
CA SER A 207 -13.79 -14.97 32.08
C SER A 207 -14.07 -16.44 31.79
N LEU A 208 -13.08 -17.30 32.04
CA LEU A 208 -13.14 -18.72 31.75
C LEU A 208 -12.81 -19.50 33.05
N SER A 209 -13.63 -20.47 33.37
CA SER A 209 -13.37 -21.43 34.45
C SER A 209 -12.70 -22.67 33.88
N LEU A 210 -11.64 -23.13 34.55
CA LEU A 210 -10.93 -24.35 34.22
C LEU A 210 -11.30 -25.41 35.29
N PRO A 211 -11.41 -26.70 34.92
CA PRO A 211 -11.71 -27.76 35.88
C PRO A 211 -10.72 -27.79 37.03
N ALA A 212 -11.21 -28.18 38.21
CA ALA A 212 -10.39 -28.36 39.39
C ALA A 212 -9.16 -29.26 39.11
N GLY A 213 -8.00 -28.88 39.66
CA GLY A 213 -6.75 -29.60 39.47
C GLY A 213 -6.04 -29.29 38.14
N THR A 214 -6.56 -28.37 37.30
CA THR A 214 -5.87 -27.93 36.07
C THR A 214 -4.57 -27.21 36.42
N THR A 215 -3.46 -27.69 35.90
CA THR A 215 -2.07 -27.15 36.15
C THR A 215 -1.49 -26.43 34.97
N SER A 216 -2.06 -26.52 33.78
CA SER A 216 -1.59 -25.88 32.56
C SER A 216 -2.74 -25.29 31.75
N LEU A 217 -2.51 -24.13 31.10
CA LEU A 217 -3.52 -23.52 30.22
C LEU A 217 -3.74 -24.38 28.98
N PRO A 218 -5.00 -24.50 28.50
CA PRO A 218 -5.30 -25.07 27.20
C PRO A 218 -4.65 -24.25 26.08
N THR A 219 -4.61 -24.81 24.88
CA THR A 219 -4.16 -24.07 23.69
C THR A 219 -5.10 -22.90 23.42
N ILE A 220 -4.53 -21.74 23.05
CA ILE A 220 -5.32 -20.56 22.70
C ILE A 220 -4.94 -20.20 21.26
N GLU A 221 -5.97 -20.11 20.41
CA GLU A 221 -5.85 -19.76 19.00
C GLU A 221 -6.72 -18.54 18.72
N ALA A 222 -6.16 -17.55 18.04
CA ALA A 222 -6.89 -16.37 17.57
C ALA A 222 -7.17 -16.52 16.07
N VAL A 223 -8.42 -16.56 15.70
CA VAL A 223 -8.86 -16.64 14.30
C VAL A 223 -8.97 -15.21 13.76
N LYS A 224 -8.11 -14.87 12.84
CA LYS A 224 -8.08 -13.53 12.22
C LYS A 224 -9.36 -13.25 11.43
N ASN A 225 -9.79 -12.00 11.44
CA ASN A 225 -10.86 -11.51 10.56
C ASN A 225 -10.29 -11.03 9.21
N ASP A 226 -9.01 -10.67 9.18
CA ASP A 226 -8.28 -10.20 8.01
C ASP A 226 -6.87 -10.83 7.98
N ASP A 227 -6.48 -11.42 6.85
CA ASP A 227 -5.21 -12.14 6.71
C ASP A 227 -3.97 -11.26 6.95
N ALA A 228 -4.08 -9.95 6.66
CA ALA A 228 -3.01 -8.99 6.90
C ALA A 228 -2.81 -8.62 8.38
N GLN A 229 -3.70 -9.06 9.27
CA GLN A 229 -3.53 -8.84 10.71
C GLN A 229 -2.31 -9.59 11.26
N ARG A 230 -1.62 -8.97 12.21
CA ARG A 230 -0.64 -9.62 13.06
C ARG A 230 -1.24 -9.83 14.45
N VAL A 231 -1.10 -11.04 14.99
CA VAL A 231 -1.61 -11.39 16.33
C VAL A 231 -0.44 -11.73 17.24
N VAL A 232 -0.46 -11.22 18.46
CA VAL A 232 0.49 -11.52 19.53
C VAL A 232 -0.29 -12.02 20.74
N ILE A 233 0.02 -13.24 21.21
CA ILE A 233 -0.61 -13.86 22.38
C ILE A 233 0.40 -13.88 23.53
N ASN A 234 0.10 -13.17 24.60
CA ASN A 234 0.86 -13.19 25.84
C ASN A 234 0.09 -14.05 26.86
N ARG A 235 0.59 -15.27 27.11
CA ARG A 235 -0.08 -16.24 27.97
C ARG A 235 0.12 -15.90 29.44
N GLY A 236 -0.96 -15.89 30.19
CA GLY A 236 -0.94 -15.88 31.68
C GLY A 236 -0.81 -17.27 32.27
N GLY A 237 -1.03 -17.38 33.59
CA GLY A 237 -1.16 -18.66 34.28
C GLY A 237 -2.61 -19.13 34.33
N VAL A 238 -2.85 -20.33 34.88
CA VAL A 238 -4.20 -20.93 35.04
C VAL A 238 -5.15 -20.11 35.95
N ASN A 239 -4.62 -19.23 36.77
CA ASN A 239 -5.35 -18.22 37.57
C ASN A 239 -4.94 -16.80 37.18
N GLY A 240 -4.66 -16.58 35.90
CA GLY A 240 -4.14 -15.32 35.37
C GLY A 240 -4.89 -14.84 34.13
N THR A 241 -4.34 -13.81 33.51
CA THR A 241 -4.93 -13.22 32.29
C THR A 241 -4.02 -13.46 31.10
N THR A 242 -4.55 -14.07 30.04
CA THR A 242 -3.93 -14.12 28.72
C THR A 242 -4.43 -12.93 27.92
N SER A 243 -3.52 -12.19 27.30
CA SER A 243 -3.85 -11.10 26.38
C SER A 243 -3.56 -11.49 24.93
N ILE A 244 -4.46 -11.15 24.04
CA ILE A 244 -4.36 -11.35 22.60
C ILE A 244 -4.40 -9.97 21.95
N GLN A 245 -3.26 -9.48 21.52
CA GLN A 245 -3.16 -8.22 20.79
C GLN A 245 -3.27 -8.48 19.29
N VAL A 246 -4.22 -7.82 18.65
CA VAL A 246 -4.44 -7.84 17.21
C VAL A 246 -3.99 -6.50 16.64
N ILE A 247 -3.16 -6.53 15.61
CA ILE A 247 -2.61 -5.37 14.94
C ILE A 247 -3.06 -5.44 13.49
N ALA A 248 -3.87 -4.46 13.07
CA ALA A 248 -4.33 -4.33 11.69
C ALA A 248 -3.18 -3.91 10.76
N GLU A 249 -3.39 -4.02 9.45
CA GLU A 249 -2.45 -3.58 8.42
C GLU A 249 -2.09 -2.08 8.55
N SER A 250 -3.04 -1.23 8.93
CA SER A 250 -2.86 0.20 9.19
C SER A 250 -2.06 0.52 10.47
N GLY A 251 -1.79 -0.50 11.31
CA GLY A 251 -1.21 -0.33 12.64
C GLY A 251 -2.24 -0.10 13.75
N ALA A 252 -3.54 -0.02 13.44
CA ALA A 252 -4.59 0.01 14.47
C ALA A 252 -4.52 -1.26 15.32
N THR A 253 -4.79 -1.14 16.64
CA THR A 253 -4.66 -2.26 17.57
C THR A 253 -5.93 -2.47 18.39
N LYS A 254 -6.21 -3.74 18.70
CA LYS A 254 -7.24 -4.16 19.68
C LYS A 254 -6.66 -5.27 20.54
N THR A 255 -6.98 -5.29 21.83
CA THR A 255 -6.48 -6.32 22.77
C THR A 255 -7.63 -6.99 23.46
N TYR A 256 -7.73 -8.31 23.30
CA TYR A 256 -8.66 -9.17 24.02
C TYR A 256 -7.97 -9.75 25.25
N LYS A 257 -8.69 -9.89 26.36
CA LYS A 257 -8.21 -10.43 27.62
C LYS A 257 -9.06 -11.63 28.02
N LEU A 258 -8.41 -12.76 28.22
CA LEU A 258 -9.01 -13.98 28.74
C LEU A 258 -8.54 -14.17 30.18
N LYS A 259 -9.41 -13.98 31.14
CA LYS A 259 -9.15 -14.21 32.56
C LYS A 259 -9.51 -15.64 32.92
N PHE A 260 -8.52 -16.43 33.27
CA PHE A 260 -8.70 -17.80 33.70
C PHE A 260 -8.75 -17.91 35.22
N SER A 261 -9.56 -18.84 35.71
CA SER A 261 -9.60 -19.27 37.10
C SER A 261 -9.78 -20.79 37.15
N VAL A 262 -9.09 -21.47 38.04
CA VAL A 262 -9.28 -22.89 38.28
C VAL A 262 -10.38 -23.03 39.32
N GLU A 263 -11.38 -23.88 39.03
CA GLU A 263 -12.42 -24.23 39.99
C GLU A 263 -11.80 -24.94 41.17
N LYS A 264 -12.35 -24.68 42.35
CA LYS A 264 -12.00 -25.38 43.54
C LYS A 264 -12.64 -26.78 43.56
N SER A 265 -11.87 -27.78 44.00
CA SER A 265 -12.39 -29.14 44.12
C SER A 265 -13.22 -29.31 45.36
N ALA A 266 -14.43 -29.82 45.19
CA ALA A 266 -15.33 -30.24 46.29
C ALA A 266 -15.13 -31.74 46.66
N ASN A 267 -14.18 -32.42 46.02
CA ASN A 267 -13.95 -33.84 46.27
C ASN A 267 -13.29 -34.05 47.65
N ALA A 268 -14.01 -34.67 48.58
CA ALA A 268 -13.56 -35.04 49.91
C ALA A 268 -13.29 -36.56 50.06
N THR A 269 -13.22 -37.31 48.96
CA THR A 269 -12.90 -38.76 49.01
C THR A 269 -11.38 -39.01 48.98
N LEU A 270 -10.93 -40.13 49.52
CA LEU A 270 -9.57 -40.61 49.45
C LEU A 270 -9.36 -41.53 48.25
N LYS A 271 -8.13 -41.61 47.71
CA LYS A 271 -7.76 -42.65 46.75
C LYS A 271 -7.50 -43.97 47.45
N ASN A 272 -6.87 -43.94 48.65
CA ASN A 272 -6.64 -45.12 49.45
C ASN A 272 -6.24 -44.75 50.90
N ILE A 273 -6.34 -45.74 51.80
CA ILE A 273 -5.83 -45.72 53.17
C ILE A 273 -4.79 -46.81 53.26
N PHE A 274 -3.68 -46.56 53.97
CA PHE A 274 -2.59 -47.53 54.17
C PHE A 274 -2.39 -47.75 55.67
N VAL A 275 -2.23 -49.01 56.05
CA VAL A 275 -1.92 -49.47 57.38
C VAL A 275 -0.46 -50.04 57.35
N ASP A 276 0.46 -49.41 58.09
CA ASP A 276 1.91 -49.72 58.06
C ASP A 276 2.48 -49.80 56.62
N GLY A 277 1.98 -48.93 55.74
CA GLY A 277 2.40 -48.84 54.34
C GLY A 277 1.76 -49.85 53.39
N VAL A 278 0.90 -50.73 53.87
CA VAL A 278 0.10 -51.69 53.07
C VAL A 278 -1.26 -51.08 52.79
N ALA A 279 -1.71 -51.09 51.54
CA ALA A 279 -3.02 -50.61 51.16
C ALA A 279 -4.14 -51.39 51.91
N LEU A 280 -5.14 -50.66 52.40
CA LEU A 280 -6.28 -51.24 53.04
C LEU A 280 -7.04 -52.12 52.05
N ALA A 281 -7.22 -53.43 52.39
CA ALA A 281 -7.99 -54.33 51.52
C ALA A 281 -9.40 -53.84 51.36
N ASP A 282 -9.96 -54.00 50.16
CA ASP A 282 -11.32 -53.61 49.81
C ASP A 282 -11.68 -52.14 50.09
N PHE A 283 -10.68 -51.23 50.04
CA PHE A 283 -10.92 -49.80 50.18
C PHE A 283 -11.87 -49.31 49.09
N ASN A 284 -12.92 -48.62 49.51
CA ASN A 284 -13.88 -47.95 48.64
C ASN A 284 -14.06 -46.49 49.10
N PRO A 285 -13.76 -45.49 48.24
CA PRO A 285 -13.86 -44.08 48.60
C PRO A 285 -15.18 -43.61 49.22
N GLU A 286 -16.27 -44.30 48.89
CA GLU A 286 -17.64 -43.98 49.41
C GLU A 286 -17.95 -44.62 50.75
N VAL A 287 -17.10 -45.54 51.22
CA VAL A 287 -17.26 -46.16 52.54
C VAL A 287 -16.39 -45.38 53.52
N LEU A 288 -17.03 -44.87 54.57
CA LEU A 288 -16.36 -44.01 55.56
C LEU A 288 -15.93 -44.77 56.86
N GLU A 289 -16.36 -46.04 57.04
CA GLU A 289 -16.06 -46.81 58.20
C GLU A 289 -15.43 -48.13 57.82
N TYR A 290 -14.26 -48.42 58.41
CA TYR A 290 -13.48 -49.65 58.23
C TYR A 290 -13.11 -50.30 59.53
N THR A 291 -12.99 -51.62 59.51
CA THR A 291 -12.45 -52.39 60.62
C THR A 291 -11.18 -53.11 60.17
N TYR A 292 -10.08 -52.90 60.86
CA TYR A 292 -8.81 -53.57 60.60
C TYR A 292 -8.43 -54.46 61.78
N ILE A 293 -8.28 -55.76 61.52
CA ILE A 293 -7.98 -56.75 62.57
C ILE A 293 -6.48 -56.86 62.74
N LEU A 294 -5.98 -56.54 63.92
CA LEU A 294 -4.61 -56.70 64.31
C LEU A 294 -4.26 -58.11 64.73
N PRO A 295 -2.99 -58.59 64.59
CA PRO A 295 -2.52 -59.81 65.12
C PRO A 295 -2.66 -59.82 66.64
N SER A 296 -2.83 -61.00 67.25
CA SER A 296 -3.07 -61.14 68.68
C SER A 296 -1.88 -60.71 69.57
N ASP A 297 -0.69 -60.58 69.01
CA ASP A 297 0.53 -60.15 69.65
C ASP A 297 0.87 -58.65 69.38
N ALA A 298 -0.04 -57.90 68.72
CA ALA A 298 0.12 -56.49 68.51
C ALA A 298 0.21 -55.72 69.83
N VAL A 299 1.21 -54.90 70.00
CA VAL A 299 1.44 -54.07 71.20
C VAL A 299 1.25 -52.59 70.98
N ASN A 300 1.24 -52.13 69.67
CA ASN A 300 1.10 -50.75 69.26
C ASN A 300 0.02 -50.59 68.17
N CYS A 301 -0.60 -49.41 68.12
CA CYS A 301 -1.47 -49.01 67.01
C CYS A 301 -0.61 -48.88 65.72
N PRO A 302 -1.07 -49.43 64.59
CA PRO A 302 -0.32 -49.32 63.33
C PRO A 302 -0.33 -47.86 62.85
N LYS A 303 0.68 -47.51 62.05
CA LYS A 303 0.79 -46.19 61.42
C LYS A 303 -0.18 -46.11 60.26
N LEU A 304 -1.16 -45.18 60.33
CA LEU A 304 -2.04 -44.87 59.20
C LEU A 304 -1.44 -43.80 58.35
N THR A 305 -1.57 -43.97 57.05
CA THR A 305 -1.36 -42.92 56.04
C THR A 305 -2.50 -42.99 55.01
N ALA A 306 -2.75 -41.90 54.33
CA ALA A 306 -3.79 -41.85 53.33
C ALA A 306 -3.31 -41.11 52.07
N GLU A 307 -3.81 -41.52 50.91
CA GLU A 307 -3.58 -40.86 49.63
C GLU A 307 -4.87 -40.16 49.20
N GLY A 308 -4.78 -38.87 48.99
CA GLY A 308 -5.88 -38.03 48.52
C GLY A 308 -5.68 -37.50 47.11
N TYR A 309 -6.52 -36.57 46.72
CA TYR A 309 -6.44 -35.81 45.48
C TYR A 309 -5.75 -34.47 45.72
N ALA A 310 -5.31 -33.85 44.67
CA ALA A 310 -4.68 -32.54 44.76
C ALA A 310 -5.66 -31.49 45.34
N GLY A 311 -5.13 -30.60 46.21
CA GLY A 311 -5.91 -29.54 46.86
C GLY A 311 -6.60 -29.97 48.15
N GLN A 312 -6.61 -31.25 48.51
CA GLN A 312 -7.15 -31.74 49.78
C GLN A 312 -6.18 -31.53 50.94
N VAL A 313 -6.72 -31.23 52.10
CA VAL A 313 -5.98 -31.29 53.37
C VAL A 313 -6.43 -32.55 54.12
N ILE A 314 -5.51 -33.45 54.39
CA ILE A 314 -5.75 -34.71 55.11
C ILE A 314 -5.14 -34.60 56.48
N ASN A 315 -5.97 -34.77 57.49
CA ASN A 315 -5.58 -34.78 58.90
C ASN A 315 -5.88 -36.17 59.50
N ILE A 316 -4.86 -36.87 60.01
CA ILE A 316 -5.00 -38.21 60.61
C ILE A 316 -4.83 -38.09 62.11
N ILE A 317 -5.86 -38.51 62.82
CA ILE A 317 -5.91 -38.56 64.30
C ILE A 317 -5.94 -40.02 64.70
N SER A 318 -4.77 -40.56 65.17
CA SER A 318 -4.64 -41.92 65.63
C SER A 318 -4.81 -42.00 67.14
N PRO A 319 -5.42 -43.02 67.67
CA PRO A 319 -5.49 -43.22 69.11
C PRO A 319 -4.15 -43.60 69.72
N LEU A 320 -3.92 -43.23 70.97
CA LEU A 320 -2.66 -43.59 71.69
C LEU A 320 -2.61 -45.09 72.05
N VAL A 321 -3.74 -45.74 72.12
CA VAL A 321 -3.93 -47.15 72.31
C VAL A 321 -4.91 -47.68 71.28
N PHE A 322 -5.17 -49.00 71.28
CA PHE A 322 -6.16 -49.54 70.33
C PHE A 322 -7.49 -48.84 70.45
N GLY A 323 -8.09 -48.49 69.34
CA GLY A 323 -9.36 -47.74 69.26
C GLY A 323 -9.57 -47.26 67.85
N THR A 324 -10.44 -46.27 67.65
CA THR A 324 -10.82 -45.75 66.36
C THR A 324 -9.85 -44.59 65.94
N ALA A 325 -9.17 -44.74 64.84
CA ALA A 325 -8.48 -43.65 64.18
C ALA A 325 -9.46 -42.87 63.25
N ARG A 326 -9.22 -41.57 63.10
CA ARG A 326 -10.03 -40.70 62.25
C ARG A 326 -9.13 -40.06 61.18
N ILE A 327 -9.60 -40.07 59.94
CA ILE A 327 -8.96 -39.40 58.83
C ILE A 327 -9.91 -38.35 58.30
N GLU A 328 -9.63 -37.08 58.58
CA GLU A 328 -10.44 -35.95 58.08
C GLU A 328 -9.88 -35.49 56.74
N VAL A 329 -10.71 -35.46 55.73
CA VAL A 329 -10.37 -35.04 54.39
C VAL A 329 -11.16 -33.76 54.09
N THR A 330 -10.43 -32.64 54.02
CA THR A 330 -11.02 -31.33 53.74
C THR A 330 -10.70 -30.96 52.31
N PRO A 331 -11.72 -30.80 51.43
CA PRO A 331 -11.50 -30.34 50.03
C PRO A 331 -11.19 -28.84 50.00
N GLU A 332 -10.84 -28.32 48.81
CA GLU A 332 -10.67 -26.87 48.62
C GLU A 332 -11.99 -26.08 48.77
N ASP A 333 -13.11 -26.72 48.46
CA ASP A 333 -14.44 -26.17 48.61
C ASP A 333 -15.43 -27.31 49.01
N GLY A 334 -16.46 -26.97 49.77
CA GLY A 334 -17.43 -27.94 50.23
C GLY A 334 -17.15 -28.53 51.62
N GLU A 335 -17.90 -29.57 51.97
CA GLU A 335 -17.86 -30.21 53.29
C GLU A 335 -16.75 -31.29 53.36
N LYS A 336 -16.17 -31.43 54.54
CA LYS A 336 -15.19 -32.48 54.80
C LYS A 336 -15.85 -33.85 54.98
N ASN A 337 -15.16 -34.89 54.55
CA ASN A 337 -15.46 -36.27 54.92
C ASN A 337 -14.55 -36.72 56.05
N VAL A 338 -15.06 -37.67 56.83
CA VAL A 338 -14.33 -38.30 57.92
C VAL A 338 -14.37 -39.81 57.74
N TYR A 339 -13.25 -40.40 57.48
CA TYR A 339 -13.07 -41.85 57.48
C TYR A 339 -12.67 -42.30 58.88
N THR A 340 -13.15 -43.46 59.29
CA THR A 340 -12.79 -44.10 60.54
C THR A 340 -12.22 -45.49 60.25
N VAL A 341 -11.19 -45.89 61.02
CA VAL A 341 -10.56 -47.20 60.93
C VAL A 341 -10.38 -47.73 62.34
#